data_cb2ba9b1d04ed9f3ec7a93be208f2b1f
#
_entry.id   cb2ba9b1d04ed9f3ec7a93be208f2b1f
#
_cell.length_a   1.000
_cell.length_b   1.000
_cell.length_c   1.000
_cell.angle_alpha   90.00
_cell.angle_beta   90.00
_cell.angle_gamma   90.00
#
_symmetry.space_group_name_H-M   'P 1'
#
loop_
_entity.id
_entity.type
_entity.pdbx_description
1 polymer ?
#
loop_
_entity_poly.entity_id
_entity_poly.type
_entity_poly.pdbx_seq_one_letter_code
_entity_poly.pdbx_strand_id
1 'polypeptide(L)'
;MDLNLKDKVVVVTGGAKGIGRAIVLALAKEGAIPVIVGRKQADNNLVKAEVEELGGKAIAVEAELSKPEDCKQAIQKALDTFGRIDGLVNNAGQNDGVGLASGSYEGFVASLHKNLIHYYLMAHHALDALKASKGSIVNISSKTGETGQGNTSAYAASNGGRNALTREWAVELLPYSIRVNAIVVAECATPQYDSWIQTLDNPEETLKKITDRIPLENRMTTAEEIANTAVFLLSDKSSHTTGQLVYVDGGYVHLDRSLIKE
;
A
#
# COMPACT_ATOMS: atom_id res chain seq x y z
N MET A 1 -10.09 8.78 19.38
CA MET A 1 -9.17 7.73 19.92
C MET A 1 -7.77 8.25 19.65
N ASP A 2 -6.92 8.33 20.66
CA ASP A 2 -5.50 8.64 20.43
C ASP A 2 -4.80 7.39 19.90
N LEU A 3 -4.17 7.49 18.73
CA LEU A 3 -3.49 6.38 18.06
C LEU A 3 -2.02 6.22 18.49
N ASN A 4 -1.50 7.14 19.32
CA ASN A 4 -0.13 7.14 19.81
C ASN A 4 0.94 7.13 18.68
N LEU A 5 0.67 7.83 17.58
CA LEU A 5 1.57 7.91 16.42
C LEU A 5 2.46 9.16 16.42
N LYS A 6 2.27 10.06 17.36
CA LYS A 6 3.09 11.27 17.45
C LYS A 6 4.58 10.95 17.46
N ASP A 7 5.33 11.64 16.60
CA ASP A 7 6.78 11.52 16.41
C ASP A 7 7.27 10.13 15.93
N LYS A 8 6.35 9.22 15.53
CA LYS A 8 6.70 7.94 14.90
C LYS A 8 7.11 8.14 13.46
N VAL A 9 8.23 7.57 13.07
CA VAL A 9 8.76 7.64 11.70
C VAL A 9 8.20 6.48 10.88
N VAL A 10 7.46 6.77 9.83
CA VAL A 10 6.80 5.77 8.97
C VAL A 10 7.22 5.94 7.53
N VAL A 11 7.85 4.92 6.96
CA VAL A 11 8.22 4.88 5.55
C VAL A 11 7.00 4.47 4.72
N VAL A 12 6.64 5.27 3.69
CA VAL A 12 5.52 4.99 2.79
C VAL A 12 6.00 4.93 1.35
N THR A 13 6.01 3.74 0.75
CA THR A 13 6.36 3.57 -0.66
C THR A 13 5.20 3.95 -1.57
N GLY A 14 5.50 4.63 -2.69
CA GLY A 14 4.45 5.22 -3.53
C GLY A 14 3.67 6.32 -2.83
N GLY A 15 4.29 7.02 -1.88
CA GLY A 15 3.65 8.01 -1.01
C GLY A 15 3.21 9.31 -1.68
N ALA A 16 3.51 9.51 -2.97
CA ALA A 16 3.23 10.77 -3.66
C ALA A 16 1.84 10.86 -4.32
N LYS A 17 1.11 9.76 -4.50
CA LYS A 17 -0.19 9.74 -5.21
C LYS A 17 -1.15 8.71 -4.63
N GLY A 18 -2.45 8.89 -4.90
CA GLY A 18 -3.51 7.93 -4.59
C GLY A 18 -3.50 7.48 -3.13
N ILE A 19 -3.56 6.17 -2.91
CA ILE A 19 -3.60 5.55 -1.58
C ILE A 19 -2.38 5.95 -0.73
N GLY A 20 -1.17 5.92 -1.32
CA GLY A 20 0.05 6.29 -0.59
C GLY A 20 0.03 7.73 -0.09
N ARG A 21 -0.43 8.70 -0.92
CA ARG A 21 -0.59 10.10 -0.50
C ARG A 21 -1.62 10.23 0.63
N ALA A 22 -2.75 9.54 0.52
CA ALA A 22 -3.77 9.58 1.57
C ALA A 22 -3.21 9.03 2.90
N ILE A 23 -2.42 7.94 2.87
CA ILE A 23 -1.75 7.38 4.06
C ILE A 23 -0.76 8.39 4.64
N VAL A 24 0.06 9.04 3.81
CA VAL A 24 1.02 10.07 4.26
C VAL A 24 0.31 11.20 4.99
N LEU A 25 -0.78 11.73 4.42
CA LEU A 25 -1.54 12.83 5.02
C LEU A 25 -2.28 12.40 6.30
N ALA A 26 -2.82 11.18 6.33
CA ALA A 26 -3.45 10.63 7.53
C ALA A 26 -2.43 10.44 8.67
N LEU A 27 -1.23 9.94 8.38
CA LEU A 27 -0.13 9.84 9.35
C LEU A 27 0.28 11.22 9.89
N ALA A 28 0.40 12.21 9.01
CA ALA A 28 0.74 13.58 9.42
C ALA A 28 -0.29 14.20 10.36
N LYS A 29 -1.60 13.97 10.11
CA LYS A 29 -2.70 14.42 10.99
C LYS A 29 -2.63 13.79 12.38
N GLU A 30 -2.10 12.57 12.50
CA GLU A 30 -1.87 11.88 13.78
C GLU A 30 -0.49 12.24 14.41
N GLY A 31 0.22 13.22 13.83
CA GLY A 31 1.52 13.71 14.34
C GLY A 31 2.71 12.79 14.05
N ALA A 32 2.53 11.76 13.20
CA ALA A 32 3.63 10.93 12.72
C ALA A 32 4.51 11.70 11.72
N ILE A 33 5.69 11.17 11.44
CA ILE A 33 6.68 11.72 10.51
C ILE A 33 6.78 10.79 9.29
N PRO A 34 6.06 11.06 8.21
CA PRO A 34 6.15 10.25 6.99
C PRO A 34 7.49 10.43 6.26
N VAL A 35 8.05 9.32 5.80
CA VAL A 35 9.12 9.28 4.79
C VAL A 35 8.46 8.93 3.46
N ILE A 36 8.35 9.91 2.57
CA ILE A 36 7.63 9.80 1.30
C ILE A 36 8.58 9.25 0.25
N VAL A 37 8.42 7.99 -0.15
CA VAL A 37 9.27 7.34 -1.15
C VAL A 37 8.52 7.23 -2.47
N GLY A 38 9.08 7.79 -3.54
CA GLY A 38 8.46 7.75 -4.87
C GLY A 38 9.45 8.09 -6.00
N ARG A 39 9.10 7.76 -7.24
CA ARG A 39 9.98 7.85 -8.41
C ARG A 39 10.28 9.27 -8.89
N LYS A 40 9.49 10.25 -8.51
CA LYS A 40 9.64 11.64 -8.97
C LYS A 40 9.76 12.56 -7.77
N GLN A 41 10.93 13.16 -7.59
CA GLN A 41 11.19 14.06 -6.47
C GLN A 41 10.19 15.23 -6.42
N ALA A 42 9.80 15.76 -7.59
CA ALA A 42 8.82 16.86 -7.65
C ALA A 42 7.46 16.45 -7.04
N ASP A 43 6.93 15.26 -7.40
CA ASP A 43 5.67 14.75 -6.86
C ASP A 43 5.79 14.50 -5.33
N ASN A 44 6.93 13.96 -4.87
CA ASN A 44 7.21 13.73 -3.45
C ASN A 44 7.26 15.05 -2.68
N ASN A 45 7.88 16.09 -3.24
CA ASN A 45 7.99 17.41 -2.63
C ASN A 45 6.64 18.12 -2.50
N LEU A 46 5.71 17.91 -3.44
CA LEU A 46 4.35 18.45 -3.32
C LEU A 46 3.64 17.88 -2.09
N VAL A 47 3.70 16.56 -1.89
CA VAL A 47 3.07 15.93 -0.71
C VAL A 47 3.79 16.30 0.58
N LYS A 48 5.13 16.47 0.54
CA LYS A 48 5.86 16.98 1.69
C LYS A 48 5.38 18.39 2.08
N ALA A 49 5.17 19.27 1.12
CA ALA A 49 4.63 20.61 1.38
C ALA A 49 3.23 20.56 2.01
N GLU A 50 2.34 19.67 1.53
CA GLU A 50 1.03 19.46 2.15
C GLU A 50 1.13 18.99 3.62
N VAL A 51 2.10 18.12 3.94
CA VAL A 51 2.36 17.71 5.34
C VAL A 51 2.83 18.91 6.18
N GLU A 52 3.69 19.76 5.62
CA GLU A 52 4.20 20.96 6.29
C GLU A 52 3.08 22.00 6.51
N GLU A 53 2.16 22.16 5.56
CA GLU A 53 0.96 23.02 5.71
C GLU A 53 0.03 22.53 6.85
N LEU A 54 0.00 21.22 7.12
CA LEU A 54 -0.69 20.65 8.28
C LEU A 54 0.07 20.84 9.60
N GLY A 55 1.23 21.50 9.58
CA GLY A 55 2.10 21.65 10.74
C GLY A 55 2.94 20.43 11.07
N GLY A 56 2.94 19.41 10.21
CA GLY A 56 3.71 18.17 10.36
C GLY A 56 5.14 18.28 9.84
N LYS A 57 5.87 17.16 9.95
CA LYS A 57 7.23 16.99 9.41
C LYS A 57 7.23 15.80 8.46
N ALA A 58 7.96 15.90 7.35
CA ALA A 58 8.18 14.79 6.43
C ALA A 58 9.52 14.95 5.69
N ILE A 59 10.04 13.86 5.13
CA ILE A 59 11.06 13.92 4.09
C ILE A 59 10.57 13.27 2.82
N ALA A 60 11.08 13.77 1.69
CA ALA A 60 10.84 13.26 0.36
C ALA A 60 12.09 12.55 -0.16
N VAL A 61 11.94 11.31 -0.61
CA VAL A 61 13.04 10.46 -1.10
C VAL A 61 12.70 9.96 -2.49
N GLU A 62 13.52 10.31 -3.47
CA GLU A 62 13.41 9.75 -4.82
C GLU A 62 14.02 8.36 -4.86
N ALA A 63 13.26 7.37 -5.33
CA ALA A 63 13.72 6.00 -5.48
C ALA A 63 12.93 5.26 -6.57
N GLU A 64 13.63 4.53 -7.45
CA GLU A 64 13.05 3.56 -8.37
C GLU A 64 13.11 2.17 -7.73
N LEU A 65 12.01 1.75 -7.11
CA LEU A 65 11.97 0.55 -6.25
C LEU A 65 12.17 -0.78 -7.00
N SER A 66 12.17 -0.78 -8.34
CA SER A 66 12.62 -1.93 -9.13
C SER A 66 14.14 -2.14 -9.08
N LYS A 67 14.89 -1.17 -8.53
CA LYS A 67 16.32 -1.22 -8.31
C LYS A 67 16.62 -1.53 -6.84
N PRO A 68 17.31 -2.65 -6.52
CA PRO A 68 17.59 -3.02 -5.13
C PRO A 68 18.37 -1.96 -4.35
N GLU A 69 19.31 -1.29 -4.99
CA GLU A 69 20.12 -0.26 -4.34
C GLU A 69 19.31 0.98 -3.94
N ASP A 70 18.33 1.38 -4.77
CA ASP A 70 17.44 2.51 -4.44
C ASP A 70 16.56 2.18 -3.20
N CYS A 71 16.12 0.93 -3.05
CA CYS A 71 15.40 0.47 -1.86
C CYS A 71 16.26 0.63 -0.60
N LYS A 72 17.52 0.19 -0.66
CA LYS A 72 18.49 0.33 0.43
C LYS A 72 18.74 1.80 0.79
N GLN A 73 19.00 2.63 -0.23
CA GLN A 73 19.27 4.05 -0.04
C GLN A 73 18.07 4.81 0.54
N ALA A 74 16.85 4.44 0.15
CA ALA A 74 15.63 5.05 0.70
C ALA A 74 15.49 4.80 2.21
N ILE A 75 15.74 3.57 2.65
CA ILE A 75 15.76 3.22 4.09
C ILE A 75 16.92 3.91 4.81
N GLN A 76 18.13 3.91 4.23
CA GLN A 76 19.28 4.57 4.83
C GLN A 76 19.04 6.06 5.01
N LYS A 77 18.42 6.74 4.02
CA LYS A 77 18.08 8.17 4.13
C LYS A 77 17.12 8.47 5.28
N ALA A 78 16.15 7.59 5.54
CA ALA A 78 15.26 7.72 6.70
C ALA A 78 16.05 7.59 8.01
N LEU A 79 16.96 6.61 8.11
CA LEU A 79 17.81 6.38 9.28
C LEU A 79 18.80 7.50 9.52
N ASP A 80 19.45 8.00 8.47
CA ASP A 80 20.40 9.13 8.59
C ASP A 80 19.69 10.40 9.07
N THR A 81 18.41 10.56 8.74
CA THR A 81 17.66 11.77 9.09
C THR A 81 17.05 11.69 10.49
N PHE A 82 16.50 10.54 10.87
CA PHE A 82 15.68 10.41 12.09
C PHE A 82 16.24 9.41 13.11
N GLY A 83 17.21 8.58 12.73
CA GLY A 83 17.80 7.55 13.59
C GLY A 83 16.86 6.38 13.92
N ARG A 84 15.65 6.35 13.37
CA ARG A 84 14.62 5.34 13.68
C ARG A 84 13.64 5.12 12.53
N ILE A 85 13.01 3.95 12.52
CA ILE A 85 11.82 3.63 11.71
C ILE A 85 10.87 2.87 12.63
N ASP A 86 9.62 3.34 12.77
CA ASP A 86 8.58 2.75 13.60
C ASP A 86 7.54 2.00 12.77
N GLY A 87 7.43 2.32 11.49
CA GLY A 87 6.50 1.68 10.59
C GLY A 87 6.98 1.67 9.14
N LEU A 88 6.53 0.66 8.42
CA LEU A 88 6.73 0.54 6.97
C LEU A 88 5.39 0.27 6.29
N VAL A 89 5.01 1.12 5.34
CA VAL A 89 3.89 0.88 4.43
C VAL A 89 4.43 0.56 3.05
N ASN A 90 4.36 -0.71 2.68
CA ASN A 90 4.59 -1.16 1.32
C ASN A 90 3.32 -0.94 0.50
N ASN A 91 3.29 0.13 -0.30
CA ASN A 91 2.13 0.51 -1.09
C ASN A 91 2.44 0.62 -2.59
N ALA A 92 3.66 0.93 -2.98
CA ALA A 92 4.00 1.08 -4.38
C ALA A 92 3.62 -0.16 -5.21
N GLY A 93 3.07 0.06 -6.39
CA GLY A 93 2.69 -1.01 -7.31
C GLY A 93 1.79 -0.50 -8.42
N GLN A 94 1.66 -1.31 -9.46
CA GLN A 94 0.86 -0.99 -10.63
C GLN A 94 0.41 -2.25 -11.34
N ASN A 95 -0.87 -2.36 -11.67
CA ASN A 95 -1.32 -3.37 -12.60
C ASN A 95 -0.85 -2.99 -14.02
N ASP A 96 0.04 -3.79 -14.57
CA ASP A 96 0.70 -3.55 -15.86
C ASP A 96 0.19 -4.48 -16.98
N GLY A 97 -0.91 -5.21 -16.73
CA GLY A 97 -1.63 -5.97 -17.75
C GLY A 97 -0.87 -7.18 -18.32
N VAL A 98 0.12 -7.71 -17.59
CA VAL A 98 0.88 -8.89 -18.03
C VAL A 98 0.02 -10.15 -17.82
N GLY A 99 -0.68 -10.56 -18.87
CA GLY A 99 -1.55 -11.73 -18.91
C GLY A 99 -0.86 -13.02 -19.30
N LEU A 100 -1.58 -14.14 -19.29
CA LEU A 100 -1.05 -15.45 -19.70
C LEU A 100 -0.80 -15.52 -21.21
N ALA A 101 -1.74 -15.04 -22.00
CA ALA A 101 -1.66 -15.10 -23.46
C ALA A 101 -0.83 -13.98 -24.08
N SER A 102 -0.84 -12.79 -23.46
CA SER A 102 -0.19 -11.57 -23.99
C SER A 102 1.14 -11.25 -23.33
N GLY A 103 1.51 -11.97 -22.26
CA GLY A 103 2.73 -11.71 -21.51
C GLY A 103 3.96 -12.38 -22.09
N SER A 104 5.13 -12.01 -21.56
CA SER A 104 6.42 -12.66 -21.80
C SER A 104 7.11 -12.94 -20.46
N TYR A 105 8.17 -13.75 -20.50
CA TYR A 105 9.01 -14.00 -19.32
C TYR A 105 9.56 -12.68 -18.74
N GLU A 106 10.12 -11.84 -19.61
CA GLU A 106 10.71 -10.55 -19.23
C GLU A 106 9.65 -9.62 -18.62
N GLY A 107 8.47 -9.55 -19.23
CA GLY A 107 7.33 -8.79 -18.72
C GLY A 107 6.86 -9.31 -17.36
N PHE A 108 6.77 -10.63 -17.20
CA PHE A 108 6.39 -11.24 -15.92
C PHE A 108 7.39 -10.93 -14.81
N VAL A 109 8.68 -11.11 -15.06
CA VAL A 109 9.76 -10.80 -14.10
C VAL A 109 9.79 -9.30 -13.77
N ALA A 110 9.68 -8.43 -14.78
CA ALA A 110 9.63 -6.98 -14.57
C ALA A 110 8.43 -6.56 -13.70
N SER A 111 7.28 -7.21 -13.89
CA SER A 111 6.09 -6.98 -13.05
C SER A 111 6.32 -7.43 -11.60
N LEU A 112 6.99 -8.57 -11.36
CA LEU A 112 7.35 -9.00 -10.01
C LEU A 112 8.29 -7.99 -9.33
N HIS A 113 9.26 -7.43 -10.04
CA HIS A 113 10.14 -6.38 -9.50
C HIS A 113 9.33 -5.14 -9.10
N LYS A 114 8.38 -4.69 -9.93
CA LYS A 114 7.52 -3.52 -9.66
C LYS A 114 6.49 -3.73 -8.56
N ASN A 115 6.10 -4.99 -8.29
CA ASN A 115 4.90 -5.26 -7.49
C ASN A 115 5.13 -6.15 -6.27
N LEU A 116 6.26 -6.86 -6.16
CA LEU A 116 6.51 -7.81 -5.07
C LEU A 116 7.92 -7.68 -4.48
N ILE A 117 8.96 -7.74 -5.32
CA ILE A 117 10.35 -7.88 -4.85
C ILE A 117 10.76 -6.71 -3.96
N HIS A 118 10.35 -5.49 -4.29
CA HIS A 118 10.68 -4.32 -3.48
C HIS A 118 9.97 -4.32 -2.09
N TYR A 119 8.83 -5.01 -1.92
CA TYR A 119 8.22 -5.20 -0.60
C TYR A 119 9.18 -5.93 0.35
N TYR A 120 9.79 -7.01 -0.17
CA TYR A 120 10.81 -7.74 0.57
C TYR A 120 12.03 -6.87 0.83
N LEU A 121 12.57 -6.18 -0.18
CA LEU A 121 13.78 -5.35 -0.03
C LEU A 121 13.58 -4.21 0.99
N MET A 122 12.45 -3.51 0.93
CA MET A 122 12.15 -2.45 1.88
C MET A 122 12.03 -2.98 3.31
N ALA A 123 11.33 -4.10 3.52
CA ALA A 123 11.22 -4.74 4.83
C ALA A 123 12.58 -5.25 5.33
N HIS A 124 13.36 -5.90 4.46
CA HIS A 124 14.69 -6.42 4.78
C HIS A 124 15.64 -5.30 5.26
N HIS A 125 15.72 -4.19 4.52
CA HIS A 125 16.61 -3.09 4.88
C HIS A 125 16.13 -2.30 6.12
N ALA A 126 14.82 -2.27 6.40
CA ALA A 126 14.26 -1.62 7.58
C ALA A 126 14.27 -2.50 8.84
N LEU A 127 14.63 -3.78 8.72
CA LEU A 127 14.39 -4.80 9.74
C LEU A 127 15.02 -4.45 11.10
N ASP A 128 16.28 -4.04 11.13
CA ASP A 128 16.96 -3.74 12.41
C ASP A 128 16.35 -2.54 13.11
N ALA A 129 15.93 -1.52 12.37
CA ALA A 129 15.24 -0.37 12.92
C ALA A 129 13.85 -0.74 13.45
N LEU A 130 13.11 -1.59 12.71
CA LEU A 130 11.81 -2.10 13.15
C LEU A 130 11.93 -3.00 14.39
N LYS A 131 13.01 -3.79 14.52
CA LYS A 131 13.31 -4.55 15.76
C LYS A 131 13.53 -3.62 16.94
N ALA A 132 14.32 -2.58 16.75
CA ALA A 132 14.63 -1.61 17.82
C ALA A 132 13.39 -0.84 18.29
N SER A 133 12.47 -0.52 17.38
CA SER A 133 11.24 0.23 17.68
C SER A 133 10.05 -0.67 18.06
N LYS A 134 10.13 -1.99 17.90
CA LYS A 134 9.00 -2.93 17.93
C LYS A 134 7.88 -2.47 16.99
N GLY A 135 8.25 -2.16 15.75
CA GLY A 135 7.43 -1.44 14.79
C GLY A 135 6.32 -2.27 14.16
N SER A 136 5.76 -1.74 13.08
CA SER A 136 4.68 -2.41 12.34
C SER A 136 4.90 -2.30 10.83
N ILE A 137 4.54 -3.36 10.09
CA ILE A 137 4.53 -3.40 8.62
C ILE A 137 3.09 -3.52 8.14
N VAL A 138 2.71 -2.67 7.18
CA VAL A 138 1.43 -2.76 6.48
C VAL A 138 1.70 -2.92 4.98
N ASN A 139 1.25 -4.03 4.41
CA ASN A 139 1.34 -4.31 2.98
C ASN A 139 0.01 -3.95 2.31
N ILE A 140 0.02 -3.07 1.32
CA ILE A 140 -1.15 -2.83 0.49
C ILE A 140 -1.21 -3.91 -0.59
N SER A 141 -2.26 -4.70 -0.55
CA SER A 141 -2.54 -5.80 -1.46
C SER A 141 -3.79 -5.51 -2.30
N SER A 142 -4.21 -6.44 -3.12
CA SER A 142 -5.35 -6.27 -4.01
C SER A 142 -6.23 -7.52 -4.00
N LYS A 143 -7.52 -7.33 -4.29
CA LYS A 143 -8.48 -8.40 -4.58
C LYS A 143 -7.94 -9.43 -5.59
N THR A 144 -7.05 -9.01 -6.50
CA THR A 144 -6.46 -9.90 -7.52
C THR A 144 -5.58 -11.02 -6.95
N GLY A 145 -5.19 -10.92 -5.68
CA GLY A 145 -4.57 -12.02 -4.94
C GLY A 145 -5.55 -13.09 -4.45
N GLU A 146 -6.85 -12.80 -4.48
CA GLU A 146 -7.93 -13.67 -3.97
C GLU A 146 -8.93 -14.06 -5.09
N THR A 147 -9.15 -13.16 -6.05
CA THR A 147 -10.12 -13.35 -7.15
C THR A 147 -9.43 -13.27 -8.50
N GLY A 148 -9.91 -14.05 -9.48
CA GLY A 148 -9.46 -13.91 -10.86
C GLY A 148 -10.06 -12.67 -11.53
N GLN A 149 -9.21 -11.86 -12.17
CA GLN A 149 -9.63 -10.69 -12.95
C GLN A 149 -9.47 -10.91 -14.46
N GLY A 150 -8.50 -11.74 -14.87
CA GLY A 150 -8.07 -11.92 -16.26
C GLY A 150 -7.02 -10.92 -16.72
N ASN A 151 -6.14 -11.35 -17.63
CA ASN A 151 -5.08 -10.54 -18.26
C ASN A 151 -4.09 -9.83 -17.28
N THR A 152 -3.97 -10.31 -16.04
CA THR A 152 -3.13 -9.70 -15.00
C THR A 152 -2.35 -10.75 -14.22
N SER A 153 -1.85 -11.80 -14.87
CA SER A 153 -1.20 -12.95 -14.21
C SER A 153 -0.06 -12.55 -13.29
N ALA A 154 0.83 -11.67 -13.74
CA ALA A 154 1.98 -11.23 -12.95
C ALA A 154 1.57 -10.36 -11.74
N TYR A 155 0.57 -9.49 -11.93
CA TYR A 155 0.03 -8.67 -10.84
C TYR A 155 -0.72 -9.51 -9.81
N ALA A 156 -1.51 -10.49 -10.26
CA ALA A 156 -2.20 -11.44 -9.38
C ALA A 156 -1.21 -12.27 -8.56
N ALA A 157 -0.16 -12.82 -9.20
CA ALA A 157 0.92 -13.53 -8.52
C ALA A 157 1.62 -12.65 -7.47
N SER A 158 1.87 -11.37 -7.80
CA SER A 158 2.48 -10.42 -6.87
C SER A 158 1.60 -10.19 -5.64
N ASN A 159 0.29 -9.99 -5.82
CA ASN A 159 -0.62 -9.75 -4.69
C ASN A 159 -0.84 -11.02 -3.84
N GLY A 160 -0.94 -12.20 -4.46
CA GLY A 160 -0.92 -13.47 -3.73
C GLY A 160 0.37 -13.64 -2.93
N GLY A 161 1.51 -13.26 -3.52
CA GLY A 161 2.82 -13.21 -2.84
C GLY A 161 2.83 -12.25 -1.65
N ARG A 162 2.28 -11.03 -1.77
CA ARG A 162 2.14 -10.07 -0.66
C ARG A 162 1.32 -10.64 0.49
N ASN A 163 0.21 -11.33 0.18
CA ASN A 163 -0.64 -11.98 1.17
C ASN A 163 0.10 -13.11 1.90
N ALA A 164 0.88 -13.92 1.18
CA ALA A 164 1.73 -14.96 1.76
C ALA A 164 2.85 -14.37 2.63
N LEU A 165 3.59 -13.36 2.12
CA LEU A 165 4.66 -12.67 2.87
C LEU A 165 4.12 -11.99 4.15
N THR A 166 2.90 -11.48 4.13
CA THR A 166 2.28 -10.88 5.32
C THR A 166 2.16 -11.89 6.46
N ARG A 167 1.73 -13.12 6.17
CA ARG A 167 1.61 -14.19 7.17
C ARG A 167 2.97 -14.73 7.57
N GLU A 168 3.86 -14.95 6.60
CA GLU A 168 5.22 -15.45 6.86
C GLU A 168 6.00 -14.49 7.77
N TRP A 169 6.04 -13.21 7.42
CA TRP A 169 6.73 -12.21 8.24
C TRP A 169 6.07 -11.99 9.60
N ALA A 170 4.73 -12.14 9.69
CA ALA A 170 4.05 -12.07 10.97
C ALA A 170 4.55 -13.15 11.95
N VAL A 171 4.82 -14.37 11.45
CA VAL A 171 5.41 -15.47 12.26
C VAL A 171 6.90 -15.23 12.53
N GLU A 172 7.68 -14.91 11.49
CA GLU A 172 9.13 -14.73 11.58
C GLU A 172 9.50 -13.61 12.58
N LEU A 173 8.66 -12.57 12.67
CA LEU A 173 8.95 -11.36 13.46
C LEU A 173 8.30 -11.36 14.86
N LEU A 174 7.59 -12.41 15.27
CA LEU A 174 7.03 -12.56 16.63
C LEU A 174 8.08 -12.37 17.74
N PRO A 175 9.31 -12.92 17.66
CA PRO A 175 10.30 -12.74 18.72
C PRO A 175 10.69 -11.27 18.97
N TYR A 176 10.44 -10.39 17.98
CA TYR A 176 10.76 -8.97 18.05
C TYR A 176 9.55 -8.10 18.36
N SER A 177 8.37 -8.70 18.56
CA SER A 177 7.11 -7.96 18.77
C SER A 177 6.75 -7.02 17.61
N ILE A 178 7.16 -7.36 16.38
CA ILE A 178 6.80 -6.62 15.16
C ILE A 178 5.51 -7.21 14.61
N ARG A 179 4.55 -6.35 14.28
CA ARG A 179 3.27 -6.75 13.68
C ARG A 179 3.33 -6.57 12.17
N VAL A 180 2.76 -7.52 11.44
CA VAL A 180 2.69 -7.46 9.97
C VAL A 180 1.26 -7.77 9.54
N ASN A 181 0.62 -6.83 8.83
CA ASN A 181 -0.74 -6.99 8.32
C ASN A 181 -0.81 -6.51 6.87
N ALA A 182 -1.82 -6.92 6.15
CA ALA A 182 -2.13 -6.40 4.83
C ALA A 182 -3.51 -5.76 4.77
N ILE A 183 -3.66 -4.79 3.88
CA ILE A 183 -4.95 -4.24 3.48
C ILE A 183 -5.21 -4.70 2.05
N VAL A 184 -6.29 -5.44 1.86
CA VAL A 184 -6.73 -5.92 0.55
C VAL A 184 -7.73 -4.92 -0.02
N VAL A 185 -7.35 -4.31 -1.14
CA VAL A 185 -8.12 -3.28 -1.82
C VAL A 185 -8.78 -3.87 -3.07
N ALA A 186 -10.04 -3.52 -3.32
CA ALA A 186 -10.69 -3.81 -4.60
C ALA A 186 -10.61 -2.59 -5.54
N GLU A 187 -11.74 -1.97 -5.83
CA GLU A 187 -11.81 -0.79 -6.68
C GLU A 187 -11.65 0.46 -5.81
N CYS A 188 -10.59 1.22 -6.04
CA CYS A 188 -10.31 2.44 -5.30
C CYS A 188 -10.23 3.65 -6.21
N ALA A 189 -10.94 4.72 -5.87
CA ALA A 189 -10.90 6.00 -6.57
C ALA A 189 -9.51 6.64 -6.39
N THR A 190 -8.71 6.60 -7.45
CA THR A 190 -7.36 7.16 -7.47
C THR A 190 -7.06 7.78 -8.85
N PRO A 191 -6.14 8.75 -8.94
CA PRO A 191 -5.76 9.33 -10.22
C PRO A 191 -5.26 8.29 -11.25
N GLN A 192 -4.66 7.19 -10.77
CA GLN A 192 -4.23 6.08 -11.64
C GLN A 192 -5.43 5.34 -12.21
N TYR A 193 -6.46 5.12 -11.40
CA TYR A 193 -7.69 4.45 -11.83
C TYR A 193 -8.46 5.34 -12.81
N ASP A 194 -8.60 6.63 -12.51
CA ASP A 194 -9.25 7.60 -13.39
C ASP A 194 -8.55 7.66 -14.75
N SER A 195 -7.21 7.72 -14.76
CA SER A 195 -6.44 7.69 -16.00
C SER A 195 -6.66 6.41 -16.80
N TRP A 196 -6.75 5.25 -16.14
CA TRP A 196 -7.01 3.97 -16.79
C TRP A 196 -8.43 3.91 -17.37
N ILE A 197 -9.45 4.30 -16.63
CA ILE A 197 -10.86 4.32 -17.09
C ILE A 197 -11.00 5.15 -18.38
N GLN A 198 -10.31 6.29 -18.47
CA GLN A 198 -10.33 7.15 -19.66
C GLN A 198 -9.70 6.51 -20.91
N THR A 199 -8.98 5.40 -20.78
CA THR A 199 -8.43 4.65 -21.92
C THR A 199 -9.41 3.63 -22.50
N LEU A 200 -10.54 3.40 -21.86
CA LEU A 200 -11.53 2.38 -22.25
C LEU A 200 -12.60 2.95 -23.20
N ASP A 201 -13.18 2.08 -24.01
CA ASP A 201 -14.40 2.41 -24.75
C ASP A 201 -15.53 2.64 -23.75
N ASN A 202 -16.28 3.75 -23.88
CA ASN A 202 -17.39 4.12 -22.99
C ASN A 202 -17.02 4.16 -21.50
N PRO A 203 -16.14 5.10 -21.06
CA PRO A 203 -15.62 5.17 -19.68
C PRO A 203 -16.72 5.22 -18.62
N GLU A 204 -17.75 6.05 -18.82
CA GLU A 204 -18.85 6.24 -17.86
C GLU A 204 -19.68 4.97 -17.67
N GLU A 205 -20.05 4.30 -18.75
CA GLU A 205 -20.80 3.04 -18.69
C GLU A 205 -19.97 1.93 -18.04
N THR A 206 -18.67 1.87 -18.36
CA THR A 206 -17.76 0.90 -17.78
C THR A 206 -17.57 1.15 -16.28
N LEU A 207 -17.40 2.41 -15.88
CA LEU A 207 -17.32 2.77 -14.47
C LEU A 207 -18.59 2.37 -13.72
N LYS A 208 -19.77 2.67 -14.29
CA LYS A 208 -21.04 2.26 -13.70
C LYS A 208 -21.13 0.73 -13.55
N LYS A 209 -20.77 -0.05 -14.56
CA LYS A 209 -20.74 -1.53 -14.47
C LYS A 209 -19.81 -2.04 -13.38
N ILE A 210 -18.71 -1.34 -13.13
CA ILE A 210 -17.75 -1.68 -12.06
C ILE A 210 -18.36 -1.36 -10.70
N THR A 211 -18.88 -0.15 -10.50
CA THR A 211 -19.43 0.29 -9.22
C THR A 211 -20.69 -0.48 -8.83
N ASP A 212 -21.56 -0.83 -9.79
CA ASP A 212 -22.75 -1.66 -9.55
C ASP A 212 -22.42 -3.07 -8.98
N ARG A 213 -21.16 -3.50 -9.09
CA ARG A 213 -20.66 -4.74 -8.49
C ARG A 213 -20.13 -4.62 -7.07
N ILE A 214 -20.00 -3.40 -6.56
CA ILE A 214 -19.55 -3.16 -5.19
C ILE A 214 -20.78 -3.16 -4.28
N PRO A 215 -20.92 -4.10 -3.34
CA PRO A 215 -22.16 -4.28 -2.59
C PRO A 215 -22.54 -3.07 -1.73
N LEU A 216 -21.55 -2.46 -1.07
CA LEU A 216 -21.81 -1.33 -0.20
C LEU A 216 -21.88 -0.03 -1.01
N GLU A 217 -23.07 0.56 -1.09
CA GLU A 217 -23.35 1.86 -1.69
C GLU A 217 -23.05 1.98 -3.20
N ASN A 218 -22.73 0.89 -3.90
CA ASN A 218 -22.40 0.86 -5.33
C ASN A 218 -21.38 1.92 -5.74
N ARG A 219 -20.37 2.14 -4.90
CA ARG A 219 -19.31 3.12 -5.12
C ARG A 219 -17.92 2.53 -4.88
N MET A 220 -16.93 3.15 -5.47
CA MET A 220 -15.53 2.83 -5.20
C MET A 220 -15.15 3.19 -3.76
N THR A 221 -14.22 2.43 -3.18
CA THR A 221 -13.53 2.79 -1.93
C THR A 221 -12.69 4.05 -2.16
N THR A 222 -12.67 4.96 -1.20
CA THR A 222 -11.79 6.13 -1.27
C THR A 222 -10.38 5.81 -0.74
N ALA A 223 -9.41 6.59 -1.16
CA ALA A 223 -8.04 6.45 -0.66
C ALA A 223 -7.96 6.74 0.86
N GLU A 224 -8.80 7.61 1.36
CA GLU A 224 -8.90 7.99 2.78
C GLU A 224 -9.43 6.82 3.64
N GLU A 225 -10.41 6.05 3.16
CA GLU A 225 -10.92 4.87 3.87
C GLU A 225 -9.83 3.81 4.04
N ILE A 226 -8.98 3.64 3.03
CA ILE A 226 -7.82 2.75 3.10
C ILE A 226 -6.76 3.32 4.05
N ALA A 227 -6.51 4.62 3.98
CA ALA A 227 -5.53 5.31 4.83
C ALA A 227 -5.90 5.21 6.32
N ASN A 228 -7.17 5.37 6.67
CA ASN A 228 -7.67 5.23 8.05
C ASN A 228 -7.37 3.82 8.61
N THR A 229 -7.57 2.79 7.80
CA THR A 229 -7.24 1.41 8.18
C THR A 229 -5.72 1.21 8.33
N ALA A 230 -4.92 1.79 7.43
CA ALA A 230 -3.46 1.71 7.50
C ALA A 230 -2.92 2.37 8.78
N VAL A 231 -3.40 3.56 9.10
CA VAL A 231 -3.01 4.29 10.32
C VAL A 231 -3.41 3.52 11.58
N PHE A 232 -4.62 2.93 11.63
CA PHE A 232 -5.04 2.04 12.71
C PHE A 232 -4.10 0.84 12.86
N LEU A 233 -3.76 0.14 11.77
CA LEU A 233 -2.88 -1.03 11.80
C LEU A 233 -1.43 -0.68 12.20
N LEU A 234 -0.97 0.52 11.93
CA LEU A 234 0.33 1.02 12.38
C LEU A 234 0.34 1.41 13.87
N SER A 235 -0.81 1.74 14.43
CA SER A 235 -0.96 2.28 15.78
C SER A 235 -0.91 1.21 16.87
N ASP A 236 -0.69 1.64 18.11
CA ASP A 236 -0.75 0.80 19.31
C ASP A 236 -2.18 0.27 19.59
N LYS A 237 -3.21 0.83 18.93
CA LYS A 237 -4.60 0.37 19.09
C LYS A 237 -4.87 -0.96 18.39
N SER A 238 -3.98 -1.39 17.51
CA SER A 238 -3.97 -2.72 16.89
C SER A 238 -2.86 -3.63 17.45
N SER A 239 -2.45 -3.42 18.70
CA SER A 239 -1.28 -4.08 19.33
C SER A 239 -1.34 -5.60 19.36
N HIS A 240 -2.52 -6.20 19.22
CA HIS A 240 -2.69 -7.66 19.18
C HIS A 240 -3.22 -8.16 17.83
N THR A 241 -2.99 -7.37 16.75
CA THR A 241 -3.39 -7.69 15.37
C THR A 241 -2.16 -7.90 14.51
N THR A 242 -1.90 -9.15 14.10
CA THR A 242 -0.79 -9.52 13.20
C THR A 242 -1.21 -10.69 12.30
N GLY A 243 -0.60 -10.80 11.12
CA GLY A 243 -0.87 -11.83 10.11
C GLY A 243 -2.23 -11.68 9.42
N GLN A 244 -2.92 -10.55 9.59
CA GLN A 244 -4.28 -10.36 9.07
C GLN A 244 -4.28 -9.76 7.67
N LEU A 245 -5.24 -10.20 6.88
CA LEU A 245 -5.63 -9.56 5.62
C LEU A 245 -6.95 -8.83 5.89
N VAL A 246 -6.90 -7.50 5.93
CA VAL A 246 -8.06 -6.65 6.22
C VAL A 246 -8.62 -6.14 4.89
N TYR A 247 -9.86 -6.48 4.58
CA TYR A 247 -10.52 -6.09 3.33
C TYR A 247 -11.20 -4.74 3.51
N VAL A 248 -10.78 -3.77 2.69
CA VAL A 248 -11.41 -2.45 2.58
C VAL A 248 -11.90 -2.32 1.15
N ASP A 249 -13.05 -2.94 0.86
CA ASP A 249 -13.48 -3.24 -0.50
C ASP A 249 -15.00 -3.10 -0.72
N GLY A 250 -15.73 -2.57 0.24
CA GLY A 250 -17.20 -2.49 0.17
C GLY A 250 -17.89 -3.85 0.08
N GLY A 251 -17.24 -4.92 0.57
CA GLY A 251 -17.76 -6.28 0.53
C GLY A 251 -17.56 -7.00 -0.81
N TYR A 252 -16.70 -6.46 -1.69
CA TYR A 252 -16.51 -6.98 -3.05
C TYR A 252 -16.09 -8.45 -3.07
N VAL A 253 -15.16 -8.86 -2.23
CA VAL A 253 -14.58 -10.22 -2.25
C VAL A 253 -15.46 -11.25 -1.56
N HIS A 254 -16.02 -10.94 -0.40
CA HIS A 254 -16.58 -11.94 0.50
C HIS A 254 -18.10 -12.01 0.56
N LEU A 255 -18.84 -11.01 0.05
CA LEU A 255 -20.29 -11.03 0.14
C LEU A 255 -20.93 -11.80 -1.01
N ASP A 256 -21.81 -12.77 -0.69
CA ASP A 256 -22.73 -13.36 -1.64
C ASP A 256 -23.87 -12.37 -1.95
N ARG A 257 -24.08 -12.13 -3.25
CA ARG A 257 -25.04 -11.15 -3.77
C ARG A 257 -26.22 -11.78 -4.49
N SER A 258 -26.31 -13.10 -4.49
CA SER A 258 -27.36 -13.82 -5.26
C SER A 258 -28.77 -13.58 -4.73
N LEU A 259 -28.90 -13.19 -3.45
CA LEU A 259 -30.18 -12.97 -2.78
C LEU A 259 -30.47 -11.50 -2.44
N ILE A 260 -29.68 -10.55 -2.93
CA ILE A 260 -30.00 -9.12 -2.74
C ILE A 260 -31.30 -8.83 -3.51
N LYS A 261 -32.32 -8.42 -2.76
CA LYS A 261 -33.56 -7.91 -3.34
C LYS A 261 -33.32 -6.47 -3.78
N GLU A 262 -33.63 -6.18 -5.04
CA GLU A 262 -33.68 -4.82 -5.60
C GLU A 262 -34.72 -3.96 -4.88
#